data_a686ed58e8fe63488b0ec453cd519437
#
_entry.id   a686ed58e8fe63488b0ec453cd519437
#
_cell.length_a   1.000
_cell.length_b   1.000
_cell.length_c   1.000
_cell.angle_alpha   90.00
_cell.angle_beta   90.00
_cell.angle_gamma   90.00
#
_symmetry.space_group_name_H-M   'P 1'
#
loop_
_entity.id
_entity.type
_entity.pdbx_description
1 polymer ?
#
loop_
_entity_poly.entity_id
_entity_poly.type
_entity_poly.pdbx_seq_one_letter_code
_entity_poly.pdbx_strand_id
1 'polypeptide(L)'
;SNKDGHGKKGTLAAAVRGTKASVAVEVLMRIPEEKRLAVKEVTMDYSDSMYSIVRQAFPNATIVIDCFHVMKNQCDALDSIRMKFKHKAISGQNREKREFNRKKRNRKLARARYRKAHPKRRG
;
A
#
# COMPACT_ATOMS: atom_id res chain seq x y z
N SER A 1 10.07 19.95 -11.92
CA SER A 1 11.44 20.21 -12.43
C SER A 1 11.49 19.94 -13.92
N ASN A 2 12.38 20.64 -14.63
CA ASN A 2 12.59 20.38 -16.05
C ASN A 2 13.44 19.12 -16.25
N LYS A 3 12.93 18.16 -17.04
CA LYS A 3 13.58 16.87 -17.30
C LYS A 3 14.90 17.00 -18.06
N ASP A 4 14.97 17.90 -19.03
CA ASP A 4 16.17 18.16 -19.85
C ASP A 4 17.33 18.79 -19.07
N GLY A 5 17.01 19.37 -17.93
CA GLY A 5 17.99 19.99 -17.03
C GLY A 5 18.28 19.18 -15.78
N HIS A 6 17.88 17.91 -15.71
CA HIS A 6 18.04 17.09 -14.50
C HIS A 6 19.50 17.12 -13.98
N GLY A 7 19.66 17.46 -12.70
CA GLY A 7 20.97 17.60 -12.06
C GLY A 7 21.69 18.94 -12.27
N LYS A 8 21.16 19.86 -13.08
CA LYS A 8 21.73 21.19 -13.31
C LYS A 8 21.06 22.25 -12.43
N LYS A 9 21.77 23.35 -12.17
CA LYS A 9 21.19 24.51 -11.47
C LYS A 9 20.02 25.11 -12.27
N GLY A 10 18.97 25.54 -11.60
CA GLY A 10 17.83 26.21 -12.25
C GLY A 10 16.78 25.29 -12.87
N THR A 11 16.82 23.97 -12.61
CA THR A 11 15.85 23.03 -13.14
C THR A 11 14.55 22.95 -12.33
N LEU A 12 14.55 23.49 -11.10
CA LEU A 12 13.36 23.54 -10.26
C LEU A 12 12.48 24.70 -10.71
N ALA A 13 11.32 24.40 -11.31
CA ALA A 13 10.38 25.40 -11.80
C ALA A 13 9.52 26.01 -10.67
N ALA A 14 9.08 25.19 -9.72
CA ALA A 14 8.28 25.62 -8.57
C ALA A 14 8.43 24.64 -7.41
N ALA A 15 8.25 25.15 -6.18
CA ALA A 15 8.13 24.35 -4.97
C ALA A 15 6.84 24.75 -4.25
N VAL A 16 6.06 23.75 -3.83
CA VAL A 16 4.76 23.96 -3.17
C VAL A 16 4.82 23.36 -1.78
N ARG A 17 4.37 24.12 -0.78
CA ARG A 17 4.26 23.62 0.59
C ARG A 17 2.88 22.98 0.78
N GLY A 18 2.87 21.67 0.98
CA GLY A 18 1.65 20.89 1.21
C GLY A 18 1.21 20.09 -0.02
N THR A 19 0.11 19.37 0.12
CA THR A 19 -0.41 18.41 -0.88
C THR A 19 -1.75 18.83 -1.50
N LYS A 20 -2.28 20.00 -1.14
CA LYS A 20 -3.57 20.47 -1.67
C LYS A 20 -3.43 20.87 -3.14
N ALA A 21 -4.25 20.26 -3.99
CA ALA A 21 -4.26 20.51 -5.43
C ALA A 21 -4.48 22.00 -5.77
N SER A 22 -5.38 22.69 -5.07
CA SER A 22 -5.67 24.12 -5.30
C SER A 22 -4.43 25.01 -5.10
N VAL A 23 -3.64 24.75 -4.06
CA VAL A 23 -2.42 25.52 -3.79
C VAL A 23 -1.36 25.23 -4.85
N ALA A 24 -1.24 23.98 -5.28
CA ALA A 24 -0.32 23.60 -6.36
C ALA A 24 -0.69 24.29 -7.69
N VAL A 25 -1.96 24.31 -8.04
CA VAL A 25 -2.46 25.00 -9.24
C VAL A 25 -2.19 26.49 -9.16
N GLU A 26 -2.47 27.15 -8.02
CA GLU A 26 -2.20 28.58 -7.84
C GLU A 26 -0.73 28.92 -8.06
N VAL A 27 0.18 28.12 -7.47
CA VAL A 27 1.62 28.35 -7.66
C VAL A 27 2.06 28.12 -9.11
N LEU A 28 1.55 27.10 -9.78
CA LEU A 28 1.86 26.82 -11.18
C LEU A 28 1.27 27.87 -12.13
N MET A 29 0.12 28.45 -11.80
CA MET A 29 -0.47 29.55 -12.58
C MET A 29 0.33 30.85 -12.54
N ARG A 30 1.27 31.01 -11.60
CA ARG A 30 2.21 32.15 -11.59
C ARG A 30 3.28 32.05 -12.70
N ILE A 31 3.45 30.85 -13.29
CA ILE A 31 4.32 30.66 -14.45
C ILE A 31 3.63 31.33 -15.67
N PRO A 32 4.34 32.14 -16.46
CA PRO A 32 3.77 32.77 -17.65
C PRO A 32 3.07 31.75 -18.55
N GLU A 33 1.91 32.11 -19.07
CA GLU A 33 1.07 31.23 -19.88
C GLU A 33 1.80 30.68 -21.09
N GLU A 34 2.59 31.50 -21.80
CA GLU A 34 3.39 31.07 -22.93
C GLU A 34 4.31 29.91 -22.58
N LYS A 35 4.95 29.98 -21.39
CA LYS A 35 5.83 28.89 -20.91
C LYS A 35 5.05 27.64 -20.53
N ARG A 36 3.83 27.80 -19.95
CA ARG A 36 2.97 26.65 -19.61
C ARG A 36 2.44 25.93 -20.85
N LEU A 37 2.04 26.69 -21.87
CA LEU A 37 1.56 26.14 -23.15
C LEU A 37 2.67 25.50 -23.97
N ALA A 38 3.91 25.91 -23.77
CA ALA A 38 5.08 25.33 -24.43
C ALA A 38 5.51 23.98 -23.85
N VAL A 39 4.97 23.59 -22.68
CA VAL A 39 5.28 22.29 -22.07
C VAL A 39 4.66 21.17 -22.89
N LYS A 40 5.48 20.29 -23.43
CA LYS A 40 5.07 19.16 -24.29
C LYS A 40 4.71 17.92 -23.50
N GLU A 41 5.42 17.66 -22.40
CA GLU A 41 5.29 16.43 -21.61
C GLU A 41 5.42 16.72 -20.11
N VAL A 42 4.56 16.09 -19.32
CA VAL A 42 4.62 16.13 -17.85
C VAL A 42 4.60 14.70 -17.33
N THR A 43 5.67 14.31 -16.63
CA THR A 43 5.71 13.04 -15.92
C THR A 43 5.16 13.22 -14.51
N MET A 44 4.26 12.36 -14.10
CA MET A 44 3.61 12.42 -12.79
C MET A 44 3.37 11.03 -12.19
N ASP A 45 3.07 10.99 -10.90
CA ASP A 45 2.59 9.80 -10.23
C ASP A 45 1.17 9.45 -10.67
N TYR A 46 0.78 8.19 -10.48
CA TYR A 46 -0.59 7.74 -10.70
C TYR A 46 -1.51 8.24 -9.57
N SER A 47 -2.00 9.47 -9.71
CA SER A 47 -2.84 10.14 -8.72
C SER A 47 -3.84 11.09 -9.39
N ASP A 48 -5.11 10.99 -9.03
CA ASP A 48 -6.18 11.84 -9.58
C ASP A 48 -5.96 13.32 -9.28
N SER A 49 -5.42 13.64 -8.09
CA SER A 49 -5.09 15.02 -7.73
C SER A 49 -3.97 15.59 -8.61
N MET A 50 -2.92 14.81 -8.89
CA MET A 50 -1.85 15.22 -9.79
C MET A 50 -2.35 15.38 -11.22
N TYR A 51 -3.20 14.46 -11.68
CA TYR A 51 -3.84 14.55 -12.99
C TYR A 51 -4.63 15.86 -13.13
N SER A 52 -5.46 16.19 -12.15
CA SER A 52 -6.23 17.46 -12.14
C SER A 52 -5.34 18.70 -12.17
N ILE A 53 -4.26 18.71 -11.38
CA ILE A 53 -3.27 19.80 -11.37
C ILE A 53 -2.64 19.98 -12.74
N VAL A 54 -2.15 18.90 -13.35
CA VAL A 54 -1.45 18.94 -14.64
C VAL A 54 -2.37 19.41 -15.74
N ARG A 55 -3.61 18.93 -15.79
CA ARG A 55 -4.59 19.34 -16.81
C ARG A 55 -4.94 20.82 -16.73
N GLN A 56 -5.02 21.38 -15.52
CA GLN A 56 -5.29 22.80 -15.32
C GLN A 56 -4.08 23.69 -15.63
N ALA A 57 -2.88 23.27 -15.21
CA ALA A 57 -1.68 24.07 -15.38
C ALA A 57 -1.06 23.96 -16.78
N PHE A 58 -1.13 22.78 -17.40
CA PHE A 58 -0.47 22.46 -18.68
C PHE A 58 -1.44 21.77 -19.65
N PRO A 59 -2.42 22.49 -20.21
CA PRO A 59 -3.49 21.90 -21.00
C PRO A 59 -3.00 21.19 -22.27
N ASN A 60 -1.89 21.65 -22.86
CA ASN A 60 -1.30 21.11 -24.08
C ASN A 60 -0.32 19.95 -23.84
N ALA A 61 0.00 19.66 -22.58
CA ALA A 61 1.01 18.67 -22.27
C ALA A 61 0.47 17.24 -22.36
N THR A 62 1.28 16.35 -22.92
CA THR A 62 1.08 14.90 -22.81
C THR A 62 1.44 14.43 -21.41
N ILE A 63 0.52 13.73 -20.77
CA ILE A 63 0.75 13.18 -19.44
C ILE A 63 1.42 11.82 -19.56
N VAL A 64 2.56 11.67 -18.91
CA VAL A 64 3.30 10.42 -18.80
C VAL A 64 3.26 9.96 -17.34
N ILE A 65 2.75 8.77 -17.12
CA ILE A 65 2.70 8.17 -15.78
C ILE A 65 4.03 7.46 -15.50
N ASP A 66 4.60 7.71 -14.31
CA ASP A 66 5.80 7.01 -13.89
C ASP A 66 5.51 5.52 -13.68
N CYS A 67 6.17 4.69 -14.48
CA CYS A 67 5.98 3.24 -14.46
C CYS A 67 6.40 2.62 -13.12
N PHE A 68 7.32 3.22 -12.38
CA PHE A 68 7.71 2.75 -11.05
C PHE A 68 6.52 2.75 -10.08
N HIS A 69 5.72 3.81 -10.08
CA HIS A 69 4.52 3.89 -9.24
C HIS A 69 3.45 2.88 -9.66
N VAL A 70 3.29 2.63 -10.95
CA VAL A 70 2.38 1.60 -11.45
C VAL A 70 2.84 0.21 -11.00
N MET A 71 4.11 -0.11 -11.20
CA MET A 71 4.68 -1.40 -10.78
C MET A 71 4.61 -1.59 -9.27
N LYS A 72 4.92 -0.55 -8.48
CA LYS A 72 4.80 -0.59 -7.03
C LYS A 72 3.38 -0.92 -6.59
N ASN A 73 2.37 -0.23 -7.14
CA ASN A 73 0.97 -0.49 -6.82
C ASN A 73 0.55 -1.92 -7.15
N GLN A 74 1.04 -2.47 -8.27
CA GLN A 74 0.80 -3.88 -8.64
C GLN A 74 1.46 -4.84 -7.65
N CYS A 75 2.71 -4.60 -7.26
CA CYS A 75 3.41 -5.41 -6.26
C CYS A 75 2.70 -5.36 -4.90
N ASP A 76 2.27 -4.18 -4.45
CA ASP A 76 1.54 -4.00 -3.18
C ASP A 76 0.18 -4.75 -3.22
N ALA A 77 -0.53 -4.73 -4.35
CA ALA A 77 -1.75 -5.49 -4.55
C ALA A 77 -1.50 -7.01 -4.46
N LEU A 78 -0.47 -7.52 -5.13
CA LEU A 78 -0.07 -8.92 -5.06
C LEU A 78 0.33 -9.33 -3.65
N ASP A 79 1.11 -8.51 -2.95
CA ASP A 79 1.50 -8.74 -1.56
C ASP A 79 0.28 -8.78 -0.63
N SER A 80 -0.70 -7.92 -0.84
CA SER A 80 -1.93 -7.94 -0.04
C SER A 80 -2.71 -9.26 -0.22
N ILE A 81 -2.77 -9.78 -1.45
CA ILE A 81 -3.38 -11.08 -1.75
C ILE A 81 -2.58 -12.20 -1.08
N ARG A 82 -1.26 -12.22 -1.24
CA ARG A 82 -0.36 -13.18 -0.61
C ARG A 82 -0.53 -13.21 0.90
N MET A 83 -0.62 -12.03 1.54
CA MET A 83 -0.82 -11.91 2.97
C MET A 83 -2.18 -12.45 3.42
N LYS A 84 -3.27 -12.21 2.66
CA LYS A 84 -4.59 -12.79 2.95
C LYS A 84 -4.54 -14.32 2.95
N PHE A 85 -3.90 -14.95 1.96
CA PHE A 85 -3.74 -16.40 1.92
C PHE A 85 -2.88 -16.92 3.07
N LYS A 86 -1.77 -16.26 3.38
CA LYS A 86 -0.92 -16.59 4.52
C LYS A 86 -1.69 -16.55 5.84
N HIS A 87 -2.45 -15.49 6.09
CA HIS A 87 -3.27 -15.37 7.31
C HIS A 87 -4.35 -16.45 7.38
N LYS A 88 -5.01 -16.77 6.26
CA LYS A 88 -5.99 -17.85 6.18
C LYS A 88 -5.36 -19.22 6.51
N ALA A 89 -4.20 -19.52 5.96
CA ALA A 89 -3.48 -20.77 6.24
C ALA A 89 -3.06 -20.86 7.71
N ILE A 90 -2.47 -19.81 8.28
CA ILE A 90 -2.05 -19.77 9.69
C ILE A 90 -3.26 -19.91 10.62
N SER A 91 -4.38 -19.24 10.33
CA SER A 91 -5.59 -19.36 11.16
C SER A 91 -6.17 -20.77 11.12
N GLY A 92 -6.13 -21.44 9.96
CA GLY A 92 -6.50 -22.85 9.82
C GLY A 92 -5.65 -23.77 10.69
N GLN A 93 -4.33 -23.67 10.58
CA GLN A 93 -3.39 -24.45 11.40
C GLN A 93 -3.58 -24.20 12.91
N ASN A 94 -3.78 -22.93 13.30
CA ASN A 94 -4.01 -22.59 14.70
C ASN A 94 -5.34 -23.19 15.23
N ARG A 95 -6.38 -23.25 14.40
CA ARG A 95 -7.66 -23.89 14.75
C ARG A 95 -7.46 -25.39 14.99
N GLU A 96 -6.80 -26.09 14.08
CA GLU A 96 -6.49 -27.52 14.21
C GLU A 96 -5.66 -27.81 15.46
N LYS A 97 -4.62 -27.01 15.71
CA LYS A 97 -3.79 -27.12 16.91
C LYS A 97 -4.59 -26.93 18.20
N ARG A 98 -5.51 -25.96 18.23
CA ARG A 98 -6.41 -25.73 19.37
C ARG A 98 -7.35 -26.92 19.59
N GLU A 99 -7.92 -27.49 18.53
CA GLU A 99 -8.80 -28.67 18.62
C GLU A 99 -8.03 -29.90 19.11
N PHE A 100 -6.83 -30.13 18.59
CA PHE A 100 -5.97 -31.22 19.04
C PHE A 100 -5.64 -31.11 20.55
N ASN A 101 -5.23 -29.91 20.98
CA ASN A 101 -4.93 -29.63 22.38
C ASN A 101 -6.16 -29.81 23.28
N ARG A 102 -7.37 -29.37 22.81
CA ARG A 102 -8.64 -29.58 23.50
C ARG A 102 -8.94 -31.07 23.68
N LYS A 103 -8.81 -31.87 22.62
CA LYS A 103 -9.00 -33.32 22.66
C LYS A 103 -8.04 -33.97 23.63
N LYS A 104 -6.75 -33.59 23.58
CA LYS A 104 -5.71 -34.11 24.50
C LYS A 104 -6.04 -33.78 25.95
N ARG A 105 -6.44 -32.56 26.24
CA ARG A 105 -6.86 -32.13 27.58
C ARG A 105 -8.08 -32.92 28.09
N ASN A 106 -9.10 -33.09 27.26
CA ASN A 106 -10.31 -33.83 27.61
C ASN A 106 -9.99 -35.30 27.92
N ARG A 107 -9.12 -35.95 27.12
CA ARG A 107 -8.67 -37.32 27.41
C ARG A 107 -7.93 -37.41 28.76
N LYS A 108 -7.09 -36.41 29.07
CA LYS A 108 -6.37 -36.39 30.37
C LYS A 108 -7.35 -36.23 31.53
N LEU A 109 -8.32 -35.36 31.40
CA LEU A 109 -9.36 -35.13 32.42
C LEU A 109 -10.24 -36.40 32.61
N ALA A 110 -10.65 -37.05 31.53
CA ALA A 110 -11.41 -38.30 31.58
C ALA A 110 -10.64 -39.41 32.31
N ARG A 111 -9.35 -39.56 31.98
CA ARG A 111 -8.49 -40.53 32.67
C ARG A 111 -8.32 -40.22 34.17
N ALA A 112 -8.21 -38.94 34.52
CA ALA A 112 -8.11 -38.51 35.92
C ALA A 112 -9.40 -38.81 36.69
N ARG A 113 -10.57 -38.51 36.08
CA ARG A 113 -11.89 -38.83 36.65
C ARG A 113 -12.07 -40.34 36.86
N TYR A 114 -11.66 -41.15 35.85
CA TYR A 114 -11.73 -42.59 35.94
C TYR A 114 -10.87 -43.13 37.08
N ARG A 115 -9.62 -42.66 37.22
CA ARG A 115 -8.73 -43.06 38.32
C ARG A 115 -9.27 -42.68 39.70
N LYS A 116 -9.93 -41.52 39.79
CA LYS A 116 -10.57 -41.08 41.05
C LYS A 116 -11.75 -41.97 41.41
N ALA A 117 -12.54 -42.36 40.42
CA ALA A 117 -13.71 -43.22 40.65
C ALA A 117 -13.34 -44.70 40.91
N HIS A 118 -12.19 -45.13 40.42
CA HIS A 118 -11.70 -46.51 40.55
C HIS A 118 -10.31 -46.50 41.20
N PRO A 119 -10.22 -46.22 42.51
CA PRO A 119 -8.97 -46.28 43.24
C PRO A 119 -8.45 -47.73 43.23
N LYS A 120 -7.15 -47.91 42.91
CA LYS A 120 -6.53 -49.23 43.00
C LYS A 120 -6.67 -49.70 44.44
N ARG A 121 -7.28 -50.89 44.66
CA ARG A 121 -7.22 -51.56 45.95
C ARG A 121 -5.74 -51.79 46.27
N ARG A 122 -5.26 -51.22 47.37
CA ARG A 122 -3.95 -51.57 47.91
C ARG A 122 -4.10 -53.00 48.48
N GLY A 123 -3.48 -53.94 47.80
CA GLY A 123 -3.26 -55.27 48.36
C GLY A 123 -2.24 -55.18 49.47
#